data_23920d0e3ffe1d8bb6036dbcb90f0b86
#
_entry.id   23920d0e3ffe1d8bb6036dbcb90f0b86
#
_cell.length_a   1.000
_cell.length_b   1.000
_cell.length_c   1.000
_cell.angle_alpha   90.00
_cell.angle_beta   90.00
_cell.angle_gamma   90.00
#
_symmetry.space_group_name_H-M   'P 1'
#
loop_
_entity.id
_entity.type
_entity.pdbx_description
1 polymer ?
#
loop_
_entity_poly.entity_id
_entity_poly.type
_entity_poly.pdbx_seq_one_letter_code
_entity_poly.pdbx_strand_id
1 'polypeptide(L)'
;MYKGYTFTPIGKIGFIYEADSYKLKIYDKGKQCGVSGFDSILRIEISATNTYLKKKHIYTPMLGYLLSVDVWERFEALLLDTLEDVVIVEAVPLEGLSKKERDLFALFLGDDWQALDKVKRCRMKKKFIALAERIGATQIKENLKNLISIECKYLRDMDNEKCNQNGVFAKENFDDKVNESNNIQ
;
A
#
# COMPACT_ATOMS: atom_id res chain seq x y z
N MET A 1 14.27 19.15 -10.19
CA MET A 1 13.22 18.82 -11.18
C MET A 1 12.18 17.93 -10.47
N TYR A 2 11.03 18.48 -10.13
CA TYR A 2 9.96 17.69 -9.48
C TYR A 2 9.20 16.95 -10.56
N LYS A 3 9.39 15.64 -10.65
CA LYS A 3 8.55 14.78 -11.48
C LYS A 3 7.14 14.80 -10.90
N GLY A 4 6.16 15.20 -11.69
CA GLY A 4 4.76 15.14 -11.29
C GLY A 4 4.37 13.68 -11.05
N TYR A 5 3.57 13.44 -10.04
CA TYR A 5 2.97 12.15 -9.79
C TYR A 5 2.12 11.75 -11.01
N THR A 6 2.42 10.60 -11.57
CA THR A 6 1.72 10.12 -12.77
C THR A 6 0.85 8.93 -12.39
N PHE A 7 -0.43 9.02 -12.68
CA PHE A 7 -1.33 7.87 -12.66
C PHE A 7 -1.34 7.25 -14.04
N THR A 8 -0.89 6.01 -14.16
CA THR A 8 -0.89 5.28 -15.42
C THR A 8 -1.88 4.12 -15.30
N PRO A 9 -2.90 4.02 -16.18
CA PRO A 9 -3.80 2.89 -16.16
C PRO A 9 -3.07 1.60 -16.56
N ILE A 10 -3.38 0.49 -15.90
CA ILE A 10 -2.96 -0.86 -16.29
C ILE A 10 -4.11 -1.47 -17.08
N GLY A 11 -4.21 -1.12 -18.36
CA GLY A 11 -5.36 -1.53 -19.18
C GLY A 11 -6.69 -1.14 -18.52
N LYS A 12 -7.62 -2.13 -18.41
CA LYS A 12 -8.91 -1.97 -17.72
C LYS A 12 -8.92 -2.58 -16.31
N ILE A 13 -7.77 -2.95 -15.77
CA ILE A 13 -7.69 -3.75 -14.54
C ILE A 13 -7.19 -2.98 -13.33
N GLY A 14 -6.59 -1.80 -13.49
CA GLY A 14 -6.06 -1.04 -12.36
C GLY A 14 -5.22 0.16 -12.75
N PHE A 15 -4.43 0.63 -11.78
CA PHE A 15 -3.62 1.85 -11.91
C PHE A 15 -2.26 1.66 -11.28
N ILE A 16 -1.27 2.38 -11.83
CA ILE A 16 0.05 2.56 -11.24
C ILE A 16 0.18 4.03 -10.85
N TYR A 17 0.54 4.27 -9.60
CA TYR A 17 0.96 5.57 -9.11
C TYR A 17 2.48 5.57 -8.96
N GLU A 18 3.18 6.51 -9.60
CA GLU A 18 4.62 6.62 -9.57
C GLU A 18 5.06 7.89 -8.83
N ALA A 19 5.85 7.69 -7.78
CA ALA A 19 6.59 8.71 -7.07
C ALA A 19 8.09 8.56 -7.36
N ASP A 20 8.92 9.52 -6.94
CA ASP A 20 10.36 9.51 -7.21
C ASP A 20 11.08 8.28 -6.63
N SER A 21 10.59 7.75 -5.51
CA SER A 21 11.28 6.71 -4.73
C SER A 21 10.48 5.42 -4.55
N TYR A 22 9.23 5.39 -4.99
CA TYR A 22 8.37 4.20 -4.94
C TYR A 22 7.29 4.22 -6.03
N LYS A 23 6.71 3.03 -6.28
CA LYS A 23 5.54 2.85 -7.13
C LYS A 23 4.49 2.09 -6.34
N LEU A 24 3.25 2.55 -6.40
CA LEU A 24 2.09 1.86 -5.88
C LEU A 24 1.25 1.35 -7.04
N LYS A 25 0.92 0.06 -7.04
CA LYS A 25 0.01 -0.56 -8.01
C LYS A 25 -1.24 -1.01 -7.27
N ILE A 26 -2.39 -0.69 -7.81
CA ILE A 26 -3.70 -1.14 -7.32
C ILE A 26 -4.42 -1.75 -8.51
N TYR A 27 -4.70 -3.05 -8.47
CA TYR A 27 -5.30 -3.74 -9.62
C TYR A 27 -6.07 -4.99 -9.25
N ASP A 28 -6.98 -5.40 -10.14
CA ASP A 28 -7.73 -6.64 -10.09
C ASP A 28 -6.85 -7.81 -10.55
N LYS A 29 -6.38 -8.61 -9.60
CA LYS A 29 -5.53 -9.76 -9.86
C LYS A 29 -6.28 -10.90 -10.55
N GLY A 30 -7.57 -11.09 -10.23
CA GLY A 30 -8.42 -12.08 -10.89
C GLY A 30 -8.50 -11.83 -12.39
N LYS A 31 -8.80 -10.60 -12.79
CA LYS A 31 -8.81 -10.20 -14.21
C LYS A 31 -7.44 -10.32 -14.87
N GLN A 32 -6.35 -10.01 -14.16
CA GLN A 32 -4.99 -10.16 -14.69
C GLN A 32 -4.67 -11.62 -15.03
N CYS A 33 -5.11 -12.57 -14.21
CA CYS A 33 -4.85 -13.99 -14.40
C CYS A 33 -5.86 -14.67 -15.34
N GLY A 34 -6.86 -13.95 -15.85
CA GLY A 34 -7.92 -14.52 -16.70
C GLY A 34 -8.83 -15.52 -15.98
N VAL A 35 -8.88 -15.45 -14.65
CA VAL A 35 -9.73 -16.32 -13.84
C VAL A 35 -11.13 -15.76 -13.90
N SER A 36 -12.00 -16.40 -14.70
CA SER A 36 -13.42 -16.07 -14.75
C SER A 36 -14.16 -16.87 -13.66
N GLY A 37 -14.96 -16.20 -12.86
CA GLY A 37 -15.91 -16.84 -11.93
C GLY A 37 -15.56 -16.78 -10.45
N PHE A 38 -14.47 -16.13 -10.06
CA PHE A 38 -14.17 -15.83 -8.67
C PHE A 38 -14.23 -14.34 -8.41
N ASP A 39 -14.53 -13.99 -7.17
CA ASP A 39 -14.55 -12.61 -6.69
C ASP A 39 -13.30 -11.86 -7.10
N SER A 40 -13.47 -10.60 -7.51
CA SER A 40 -12.37 -9.73 -7.89
C SER A 40 -11.35 -9.64 -6.76
N ILE A 41 -10.14 -10.15 -6.99
CA ILE A 41 -9.06 -10.08 -6.01
C ILE A 41 -8.35 -8.74 -6.20
N LEU A 42 -8.61 -7.81 -5.30
CA LEU A 42 -7.88 -6.55 -5.26
C LEU A 42 -6.46 -6.80 -4.76
N ARG A 43 -5.47 -6.42 -5.56
CA ARG A 43 -4.07 -6.49 -5.18
C ARG A 43 -3.46 -5.09 -5.09
N ILE A 44 -2.76 -4.85 -3.99
CA ILE A 44 -2.01 -3.62 -3.74
C ILE A 44 -0.55 -3.99 -3.57
N GLU A 45 0.32 -3.41 -4.41
CA GLU A 45 1.76 -3.68 -4.41
C GLU A 45 2.54 -2.37 -4.29
N ILE A 46 3.58 -2.38 -3.46
CA ILE A 46 4.57 -1.29 -3.41
C ILE A 46 5.90 -1.82 -3.93
N SER A 47 6.47 -1.09 -4.89
CA SER A 47 7.86 -1.24 -5.30
C SER A 47 8.63 -0.01 -4.86
N ALA A 48 9.57 -0.16 -3.95
CA ALA A 48 10.31 0.95 -3.36
C ALA A 48 11.82 0.80 -3.56
N THR A 49 12.52 1.93 -3.65
CA THR A 49 13.99 1.93 -3.69
C THR A 49 14.56 1.61 -2.31
N ASN A 50 15.76 1.02 -2.26
CA ASN A 50 16.45 0.75 -0.99
C ASN A 50 16.63 2.01 -0.13
N THR A 51 16.87 3.16 -0.76
CA THR A 51 16.99 4.45 -0.06
C THR A 51 15.67 4.83 0.62
N TYR A 52 14.54 4.59 -0.01
CA TYR A 52 13.23 4.86 0.57
C TYR A 52 12.92 3.90 1.71
N LEU A 53 13.19 2.61 1.55
CA LEU A 53 13.02 1.61 2.61
C LEU A 53 13.88 1.94 3.84
N LYS A 54 15.16 2.32 3.64
CA LYS A 54 16.03 2.76 4.74
C LYS A 54 15.49 3.98 5.49
N LYS A 55 14.90 4.96 4.79
CA LYS A 55 14.24 6.11 5.43
C LYS A 55 13.01 5.73 6.26
N LYS A 56 12.39 4.60 5.95
CA LYS A 56 11.28 4.01 6.70
C LYS A 56 11.75 2.97 7.73
N HIS A 57 13.06 2.92 7.99
CA HIS A 57 13.70 1.97 8.91
C HIS A 57 13.46 0.50 8.54
N ILE A 58 13.28 0.21 7.26
CA ILE A 58 13.16 -1.13 6.71
C ILE A 58 14.51 -1.51 6.08
N TYR A 59 15.20 -2.47 6.67
CA TYR A 59 16.50 -2.96 6.21
C TYR A 59 16.31 -4.35 5.60
N THR A 60 16.60 -4.51 4.30
CA THR A 60 16.30 -5.74 3.54
C THR A 60 17.46 -6.70 3.30
N PRO A 61 18.67 -6.57 3.88
CA PRO A 61 19.80 -7.38 3.46
C PRO A 61 19.78 -8.84 3.97
N MET A 62 18.91 -9.16 4.94
CA MET A 62 18.85 -10.51 5.50
C MET A 62 17.41 -11.03 5.51
N LEU A 63 17.22 -12.26 4.99
CA LEU A 63 15.92 -12.92 4.98
C LEU A 63 15.34 -13.07 6.40
N GLY A 64 16.20 -13.39 7.39
CA GLY A 64 15.78 -13.52 8.78
C GLY A 64 15.21 -12.24 9.39
N TYR A 65 15.67 -11.07 8.93
CA TYR A 65 15.10 -9.78 9.34
C TYR A 65 13.65 -9.60 8.85
N LEU A 66 13.33 -10.13 7.66
CA LEU A 66 11.97 -10.06 7.10
C LEU A 66 10.96 -10.92 7.87
N LEU A 67 11.45 -11.83 8.73
CA LEU A 67 10.59 -12.68 9.57
C LEU A 67 10.28 -12.07 10.94
N SER A 68 10.84 -10.90 11.26
CA SER A 68 10.57 -10.25 12.55
C SER A 68 9.24 -9.48 12.52
N VAL A 69 8.50 -9.52 13.63
CA VAL A 69 7.21 -8.82 13.79
C VAL A 69 7.35 -7.33 13.56
N ASP A 70 8.41 -6.70 14.08
CA ASP A 70 8.68 -5.26 13.91
C ASP A 70 8.79 -4.85 12.45
N VAL A 71 9.28 -5.73 11.59
CA VAL A 71 9.40 -5.45 10.15
C VAL A 71 8.04 -5.47 9.48
N TRP A 72 7.18 -6.39 9.85
CA TRP A 72 5.81 -6.46 9.35
C TRP A 72 4.99 -5.23 9.72
N GLU A 73 5.14 -4.73 10.95
CA GLU A 73 4.50 -3.47 11.36
C GLU A 73 5.00 -2.27 10.53
N ARG A 74 6.28 -2.25 10.20
CA ARG A 74 6.86 -1.21 9.34
C ARG A 74 6.38 -1.32 7.89
N PHE A 75 6.18 -2.54 7.37
CA PHE A 75 5.60 -2.75 6.05
C PHE A 75 4.13 -2.32 6.02
N GLU A 76 3.35 -2.63 7.05
CA GLU A 76 1.97 -2.13 7.17
C GLU A 76 1.96 -0.60 7.18
N ALA A 77 2.76 0.03 8.04
CA ALA A 77 2.86 1.48 8.10
C ALA A 77 3.29 2.08 6.75
N LEU A 78 4.25 1.47 6.07
CA LEU A 78 4.69 1.88 4.74
C LEU A 78 3.53 1.83 3.72
N LEU A 79 2.73 0.77 3.75
CA LEU A 79 1.61 0.58 2.84
C LEU A 79 0.51 1.61 3.10
N LEU A 80 0.17 1.84 4.35
CA LEU A 80 -0.83 2.83 4.76
C LEU A 80 -0.38 4.26 4.43
N ASP A 81 0.87 4.64 4.76
CA ASP A 81 1.45 5.94 4.42
C ASP A 81 1.44 6.18 2.90
N THR A 82 1.79 5.15 2.12
CA THR A 82 1.81 5.24 0.66
C THR A 82 0.41 5.43 0.10
N LEU A 83 -0.59 4.78 0.69
CA LEU A 83 -1.99 4.94 0.32
C LEU A 83 -2.52 6.34 0.65
N GLU A 84 -1.99 6.99 1.71
CA GLU A 84 -2.35 8.39 2.03
C GLU A 84 -1.96 9.38 0.93
N ASP A 85 -0.84 9.14 0.25
CA ASP A 85 -0.40 9.99 -0.86
C ASP A 85 -1.35 9.92 -2.07
N VAL A 86 -2.13 8.83 -2.19
CA VAL A 86 -3.06 8.59 -3.30
C VAL A 86 -4.44 9.15 -2.98
N VAL A 87 -5.01 9.87 -3.94
CA VAL A 87 -6.40 10.34 -3.85
C VAL A 87 -7.29 9.29 -4.50
N ILE A 88 -8.07 8.61 -3.69
CA ILE A 88 -9.09 7.65 -4.11
C ILE A 88 -10.44 8.27 -3.76
N VAL A 89 -11.29 8.43 -4.76
CA VAL A 89 -12.64 8.97 -4.60
C VAL A 89 -13.65 8.09 -5.30
N GLU A 90 -14.82 8.01 -4.70
CA GLU A 90 -15.96 7.31 -5.28
C GLU A 90 -16.66 8.16 -6.35
N ALA A 91 -17.29 7.48 -7.29
CA ALA A 91 -18.26 8.14 -8.15
C ALA A 91 -19.48 8.51 -7.30
N VAL A 92 -19.64 9.80 -7.05
CA VAL A 92 -20.79 10.33 -6.30
C VAL A 92 -21.68 11.12 -7.23
N PRO A 93 -23.01 11.18 -6.96
CA PRO A 93 -23.89 12.10 -7.65
C PRO A 93 -23.38 13.54 -7.47
N LEU A 94 -23.26 14.27 -8.56
CA LEU A 94 -22.83 15.67 -8.53
C LEU A 94 -24.00 16.65 -8.30
N GLU A 95 -25.21 16.08 -8.11
CA GLU A 95 -26.40 16.83 -7.78
C GLU A 95 -26.24 17.48 -6.41
N GLY A 96 -26.65 18.73 -6.29
CA GLY A 96 -26.48 19.52 -5.05
C GLY A 96 -25.12 20.21 -4.91
N LEU A 97 -24.13 19.91 -5.76
CA LEU A 97 -22.88 20.65 -5.78
C LEU A 97 -23.04 21.98 -6.56
N SER A 98 -22.40 23.03 -6.04
CA SER A 98 -22.29 24.30 -6.76
C SER A 98 -21.52 24.13 -8.08
N LYS A 99 -21.67 25.06 -9.02
CA LYS A 99 -20.92 25.05 -10.26
C LYS A 99 -19.41 24.96 -10.04
N LYS A 100 -18.88 25.75 -9.09
CA LYS A 100 -17.43 25.76 -8.76
C LYS A 100 -16.92 24.41 -8.25
N GLU A 101 -17.74 23.67 -7.52
CA GLU A 101 -17.41 22.35 -7.01
C GLU A 101 -17.44 21.30 -8.12
N ARG A 102 -18.43 21.34 -8.99
CA ARG A 102 -18.46 20.48 -10.19
C ARG A 102 -17.27 20.74 -11.10
N ASP A 103 -16.92 22.01 -11.32
CA ASP A 103 -15.74 22.39 -12.11
C ASP A 103 -14.45 21.86 -11.48
N LEU A 104 -14.36 21.85 -10.14
CA LEU A 104 -13.21 21.27 -9.42
C LEU A 104 -13.13 19.75 -9.60
N PHE A 105 -14.27 19.03 -9.56
CA PHE A 105 -14.33 17.60 -9.87
C PHE A 105 -13.92 17.31 -11.31
N ALA A 106 -14.47 18.03 -12.27
CA ALA A 106 -14.12 17.89 -13.68
C ALA A 106 -12.63 18.15 -13.93
N LEU A 107 -12.06 19.17 -13.31
CA LEU A 107 -10.64 19.49 -13.38
C LEU A 107 -9.77 18.36 -12.82
N PHE A 108 -10.15 17.80 -11.66
CA PHE A 108 -9.34 16.76 -11.01
C PHE A 108 -9.36 15.42 -11.77
N LEU A 109 -10.50 15.05 -12.35
CA LEU A 109 -10.68 13.83 -13.11
C LEU A 109 -10.30 13.95 -14.60
N GLY A 110 -10.11 15.19 -15.09
CA GLY A 110 -9.81 15.47 -16.48
C GLY A 110 -8.31 15.64 -16.78
N ASP A 111 -7.99 15.72 -18.06
CA ASP A 111 -6.62 15.89 -18.56
C ASP A 111 -6.02 17.25 -18.19
N ASP A 112 -6.86 18.27 -17.98
CA ASP A 112 -6.44 19.63 -17.60
C ASP A 112 -5.68 19.68 -16.28
N TRP A 113 -5.84 18.67 -15.42
CA TRP A 113 -5.08 18.54 -14.17
C TRP A 113 -3.57 18.53 -14.40
N GLN A 114 -3.13 17.84 -15.45
CA GLN A 114 -1.69 17.73 -15.77
C GLN A 114 -1.12 19.04 -16.31
N ALA A 115 -1.94 19.89 -16.93
CA ALA A 115 -1.55 21.18 -17.45
C ALA A 115 -1.32 22.26 -16.37
N LEU A 116 -1.82 22.03 -15.15
CA LEU A 116 -1.63 22.95 -14.04
C LEU A 116 -0.16 23.00 -13.58
N ASP A 117 0.31 24.18 -13.18
CA ASP A 117 1.58 24.30 -12.47
C ASP A 117 1.52 23.62 -11.09
N LYS A 118 2.69 23.30 -10.52
CA LYS A 118 2.82 22.57 -9.26
C LYS A 118 2.08 23.25 -8.10
N VAL A 119 2.18 24.56 -7.99
CA VAL A 119 1.59 25.31 -6.85
C VAL A 119 0.06 25.27 -6.93
N LYS A 120 -0.48 25.46 -8.13
CA LYS A 120 -1.91 25.34 -8.38
C LYS A 120 -2.40 23.92 -8.11
N ARG A 121 -1.70 22.89 -8.63
CA ARG A 121 -2.05 21.50 -8.35
C ARG A 121 -2.10 21.20 -6.84
N CYS A 122 -1.09 21.61 -6.09
CA CYS A 122 -1.07 21.39 -4.64
C CYS A 122 -2.26 22.07 -3.95
N ARG A 123 -2.57 23.32 -4.31
CA ARG A 123 -3.71 24.06 -3.76
C ARG A 123 -5.05 23.43 -4.15
N MET A 124 -5.20 23.04 -5.40
CA MET A 124 -6.43 22.43 -5.89
C MET A 124 -6.63 21.02 -5.32
N LYS A 125 -5.55 20.23 -5.17
CA LYS A 125 -5.62 18.92 -4.50
C LYS A 125 -6.19 19.05 -3.08
N LYS A 126 -5.71 20.01 -2.28
CA LYS A 126 -6.23 20.23 -0.92
C LYS A 126 -7.73 20.59 -0.93
N LYS A 127 -8.15 21.47 -1.84
CA LYS A 127 -9.57 21.84 -1.97
C LYS A 127 -10.43 20.65 -2.41
N PHE A 128 -9.91 19.84 -3.35
CA PHE A 128 -10.62 18.67 -3.83
C PHE A 128 -10.78 17.61 -2.74
N ILE A 129 -9.73 17.31 -1.96
CA ILE A 129 -9.80 16.37 -0.84
C ILE A 129 -10.83 16.84 0.19
N ALA A 130 -10.78 18.11 0.61
CA ALA A 130 -11.75 18.65 1.55
C ALA A 130 -13.20 18.59 1.02
N LEU A 131 -13.39 18.78 -0.28
CA LEU A 131 -14.70 18.61 -0.91
C LEU A 131 -15.13 17.15 -0.91
N ALA A 132 -14.23 16.22 -1.30
CA ALA A 132 -14.50 14.78 -1.35
C ALA A 132 -14.87 14.24 0.05
N GLU A 133 -14.15 14.66 1.09
CA GLU A 133 -14.47 14.33 2.49
C GLU A 133 -15.85 14.85 2.89
N ARG A 134 -16.15 16.12 2.60
CA ARG A 134 -17.43 16.75 2.93
C ARG A 134 -18.64 16.03 2.31
N ILE A 135 -18.48 15.48 1.11
CA ILE A 135 -19.57 14.76 0.42
C ILE A 135 -19.52 13.24 0.61
N GLY A 136 -18.62 12.74 1.47
CA GLY A 136 -18.49 11.30 1.77
C GLY A 136 -17.88 10.48 0.65
N ALA A 137 -17.18 11.10 -0.31
CA ALA A 137 -16.59 10.41 -1.46
C ALA A 137 -15.23 9.72 -1.16
N THR A 138 -14.83 9.62 0.10
CA THR A 138 -13.55 9.03 0.52
C THR A 138 -13.71 7.70 1.24
N GLN A 139 -14.92 7.17 1.34
CA GLN A 139 -15.23 5.97 2.12
C GLN A 139 -14.47 4.73 1.63
N ILE A 140 -14.32 4.56 0.31
CA ILE A 140 -13.53 3.45 -0.26
C ILE A 140 -12.09 3.49 0.25
N LYS A 141 -11.46 4.66 0.32
CA LYS A 141 -10.09 4.78 0.82
C LYS A 141 -9.97 4.32 2.28
N GLU A 142 -10.90 4.77 3.13
CA GLU A 142 -10.91 4.37 4.54
C GLU A 142 -11.21 2.87 4.70
N ASN A 143 -12.12 2.31 3.92
CA ASN A 143 -12.39 0.89 3.91
C ASN A 143 -11.15 0.08 3.47
N LEU A 144 -10.41 0.53 2.45
CA LEU A 144 -9.16 -0.11 2.02
C LEU A 144 -8.11 -0.10 3.12
N LYS A 145 -7.94 1.02 3.83
CA LYS A 145 -7.00 1.11 4.96
C LYS A 145 -7.36 0.11 6.07
N ASN A 146 -8.62 0.04 6.41
CA ASN A 146 -9.11 -0.91 7.41
C ASN A 146 -8.87 -2.37 6.99
N LEU A 147 -9.17 -2.71 5.72
CA LEU A 147 -8.93 -4.06 5.19
C LEU A 147 -7.44 -4.42 5.19
N ILE A 148 -6.55 -3.49 4.82
CA ILE A 148 -5.10 -3.68 4.88
C ILE A 148 -4.66 -3.99 6.31
N SER A 149 -5.11 -3.21 7.29
CA SER A 149 -4.74 -3.43 8.69
C SER A 149 -5.25 -4.75 9.23
N ILE A 150 -6.47 -5.15 8.88
CA ILE A 150 -7.03 -6.45 9.24
C ILE A 150 -6.20 -7.59 8.66
N GLU A 151 -5.87 -7.53 7.37
CA GLU A 151 -5.10 -8.57 6.67
C GLU A 151 -3.67 -8.65 7.20
N CYS A 152 -3.01 -7.52 7.41
CA CYS A 152 -1.66 -7.49 7.99
C CYS A 152 -1.64 -8.08 9.41
N LYS A 153 -2.67 -7.81 10.21
CA LYS A 153 -2.82 -8.43 11.53
C LYS A 153 -3.00 -9.94 11.42
N TYR A 154 -3.89 -10.39 10.56
CA TYR A 154 -4.14 -11.82 10.33
C TYR A 154 -2.85 -12.57 9.92
N LEU A 155 -2.06 -12.00 8.99
CA LEU A 155 -0.80 -12.60 8.56
C LEU A 155 0.22 -12.68 9.70
N ARG A 156 0.34 -11.64 10.56
CA ARG A 156 1.22 -11.66 11.73
C ARG A 156 0.81 -12.73 12.75
N ASP A 157 -0.49 -12.86 13.00
CA ASP A 157 -1.02 -13.83 13.96
C ASP A 157 -0.77 -15.27 13.47
N MET A 158 -0.96 -15.54 12.18
CA MET A 158 -0.66 -16.85 11.57
C MET A 158 0.83 -17.22 11.66
N ASP A 159 1.74 -16.27 11.47
CA ASP A 159 3.18 -16.52 11.54
C ASP A 159 3.61 -16.78 13.00
N ASN A 160 3.03 -16.08 13.97
CA ASN A 160 3.29 -16.32 15.40
C ASN A 160 2.85 -17.73 15.83
N GLU A 161 1.72 -18.23 15.35
CA GLU A 161 1.27 -19.59 15.63
C GLU A 161 2.21 -20.64 15.03
N LYS A 162 2.67 -20.46 13.79
CA LYS A 162 3.63 -21.36 13.13
C LYS A 162 5.02 -21.33 13.78
N CYS A 163 5.50 -20.15 14.16
CA CYS A 163 6.77 -20.01 14.87
C CYS A 163 6.74 -20.66 16.24
N ASN A 164 5.64 -20.58 16.96
CA ASN A 164 5.48 -21.27 18.26
C ASN A 164 5.43 -22.80 18.12
N GLN A 165 4.82 -23.31 17.05
CA GLN A 165 4.81 -24.76 16.78
C GLN A 165 6.17 -25.27 16.30
N ASN A 166 6.93 -24.50 15.54
CA ASN A 166 8.27 -24.88 15.05
C ASN A 166 9.40 -24.50 16.00
N GLY A 167 9.19 -23.55 16.90
CA GLY A 167 10.18 -23.12 17.89
C GLY A 167 10.55 -24.18 18.93
N VAL A 168 9.66 -25.15 19.17
CA VAL A 168 9.93 -26.31 19.98
C VAL A 168 10.96 -27.25 19.33
N PHE A 169 10.91 -27.40 18.01
CA PHE A 169 11.86 -28.24 17.26
C PHE A 169 13.26 -27.62 17.05
N ALA A 170 13.36 -26.29 17.04
CA ALA A 170 14.67 -25.64 16.81
C ALA A 170 15.54 -25.56 18.07
N LYS A 171 14.96 -25.55 19.29
CA LYS A 171 15.72 -25.54 20.52
C LYS A 171 16.30 -26.92 20.87
N GLU A 172 15.55 -27.98 20.65
CA GLU A 172 16.03 -29.36 20.96
C GLU A 172 17.22 -29.79 20.10
N ASN A 173 17.32 -29.31 18.84
CA ASN A 173 18.42 -29.67 17.92
C ASN A 173 19.70 -28.81 18.08
N PHE A 174 19.64 -27.70 18.80
CA PHE A 174 20.82 -26.84 18.99
C PHE A 174 21.61 -27.22 20.26
N ASP A 175 20.93 -27.62 21.30
CA ASP A 175 21.56 -28.02 22.59
C ASP A 175 22.25 -29.38 22.46
N ASP A 176 21.76 -30.30 21.63
CA ASP A 176 22.41 -31.60 21.41
C ASP A 176 23.72 -31.47 20.60
N LYS A 177 23.84 -30.57 19.68
CA LYS A 177 25.08 -30.37 18.88
C LYS A 177 26.20 -29.66 19.65
N VAL A 178 25.89 -28.88 20.66
CA VAL A 178 26.90 -28.19 21.48
C VAL A 178 27.53 -29.17 22.51
N ASN A 179 26.80 -30.18 22.93
CA ASN A 179 27.29 -31.17 23.87
C ASN A 179 28.17 -32.27 23.24
N GLU A 180 27.98 -32.57 21.93
CA GLU A 180 28.85 -33.52 21.20
C GLU A 180 30.23 -32.95 20.86
N SER A 181 30.35 -31.62 20.73
CA SER A 181 31.63 -30.97 20.39
C SER A 181 32.61 -30.85 21.58
N ASN A 182 32.17 -31.05 22.82
CA ASN A 182 33.00 -30.90 24.03
C ASN A 182 33.54 -32.20 24.57
N ASN A 183 33.28 -33.36 23.92
CA ASN A 183 33.74 -34.67 24.37
C ASN A 183 34.88 -35.28 23.50
N ILE A 184 35.57 -34.46 22.70
CA ILE A 184 36.77 -34.88 21.95
C ILE A 184 37.95 -34.06 22.48
N GLN A 185 38.52 -34.49 23.60
CA GLN A 185 39.91 -34.27 23.97
C GLN A 185 40.48 -35.57 24.54
#